data_b852f3cda2b972157ad3506c4e4ffaae
#
_entry.id   b852f3cda2b972157ad3506c4e4ffaae
#
_cell.length_a   1.000
_cell.length_b   1.000
_cell.length_c   1.000
_cell.angle_alpha   90.00
_cell.angle_beta   90.00
_cell.angle_gamma   90.00
#
_symmetry.space_group_name_H-M   'P 1'
#
loop_
_entity.id
_entity.type
_entity.pdbx_description
1 polymer ?
#
loop_
_entity_poly.entity_id
_entity_poly.type
_entity_poly.pdbx_seq_one_letter_code
_entity_poly.pdbx_strand_id
1 'polypeptide(L)'
;AVHLEGGYRTWRRHVVARLATLPAAFRYRVVCGVTGSGKSRLLAALDAEGAQVLDLEGLAQHRGSLLGDVPGAPQPSQKAFETALHETYARLDPRRVVWIESESRKIGALQVPDVLLEHMRAAPCVRVELPPASRIALLKEEYAHFLADPGALAARLAHLTELRGQ
;
A
#
# COMPACT_ATOMS: atom_id res chain seq x y z
N ALA A 1 5.82 -33.23 8.60
CA ALA A 1 6.35 -32.13 7.78
C ALA A 1 5.90 -32.37 6.34
N VAL A 2 5.33 -31.36 5.70
CA VAL A 2 4.96 -31.43 4.27
C VAL A 2 6.12 -30.85 3.48
N HIS A 3 6.58 -31.59 2.46
CA HIS A 3 7.65 -31.14 1.57
C HIS A 3 7.05 -30.71 0.23
N LEU A 4 7.37 -29.49 -0.22
CA LEU A 4 6.95 -29.00 -1.53
C LEU A 4 7.97 -29.45 -2.59
N GLU A 5 7.52 -30.26 -3.55
CA GLU A 5 8.35 -30.68 -4.67
C GLU A 5 8.83 -29.47 -5.50
N GLY A 6 10.14 -29.40 -5.78
CA GLY A 6 10.78 -28.25 -6.40
C GLY A 6 11.03 -27.04 -5.48
N GLY A 7 10.70 -27.15 -4.18
CA GLY A 7 11.05 -26.21 -3.12
C GLY A 7 10.61 -24.76 -3.38
N TYR A 8 11.38 -23.80 -2.84
CA TYR A 8 11.08 -22.36 -2.92
C TYR A 8 10.91 -21.83 -4.36
N ARG A 9 11.65 -22.39 -5.34
CA ARG A 9 11.53 -21.95 -6.74
C ARG A 9 10.13 -22.24 -7.31
N THR A 10 9.57 -23.40 -6.99
CA THR A 10 8.21 -23.79 -7.42
C THR A 10 7.16 -22.95 -6.70
N TRP A 11 7.31 -22.73 -5.38
CA TRP A 11 6.46 -21.81 -4.63
C TRP A 11 6.46 -20.41 -5.25
N ARG A 12 7.63 -19.87 -5.55
CA ARG A 12 7.75 -18.54 -6.12
C ARG A 12 7.06 -18.40 -7.48
N ARG A 13 7.22 -19.40 -8.37
CA ARG A 13 6.49 -19.43 -9.66
C ARG A 13 4.98 -19.45 -9.43
N HIS A 14 4.51 -20.23 -8.47
CA HIS A 14 3.10 -20.28 -8.10
C HIS A 14 2.58 -18.92 -7.65
N VAL A 15 3.26 -18.23 -6.74
CA VAL A 15 2.88 -16.89 -6.28
C VAL A 15 2.74 -15.92 -7.45
N VAL A 16 3.75 -15.84 -8.34
CA VAL A 16 3.71 -14.93 -9.50
C VAL A 16 2.53 -15.27 -10.44
N ALA A 17 2.36 -16.55 -10.76
CA ALA A 17 1.26 -17.00 -11.63
C ALA A 17 -0.12 -16.69 -11.01
N ARG A 18 -0.26 -16.89 -9.70
CA ARG A 18 -1.51 -16.57 -8.99
C ARG A 18 -1.81 -15.07 -8.96
N LEU A 19 -0.83 -14.23 -8.69
CA LEU A 19 -1.01 -12.77 -8.67
C LEU A 19 -1.35 -12.18 -10.05
N ALA A 20 -1.03 -12.89 -11.14
CA ALA A 20 -1.44 -12.51 -12.48
C ALA A 20 -2.94 -12.71 -12.77
N THR A 21 -3.65 -13.48 -11.94
CA THR A 21 -5.08 -13.81 -12.17
C THR A 21 -5.96 -13.59 -10.95
N LEU A 22 -5.42 -13.76 -9.76
CA LEU A 22 -6.18 -13.76 -8.51
C LEU A 22 -6.92 -12.44 -8.23
N PRO A 23 -6.36 -11.24 -8.52
CA PRO A 23 -7.05 -9.97 -8.30
C PRO A 23 -8.39 -9.88 -9.06
N ALA A 24 -8.50 -10.50 -10.22
CA ALA A 24 -9.72 -10.49 -11.04
C ALA A 24 -10.92 -11.23 -10.39
N ALA A 25 -10.67 -12.08 -9.40
CA ALA A 25 -11.73 -12.79 -8.68
C ALA A 25 -12.44 -11.93 -7.63
N PHE A 26 -11.93 -10.73 -7.33
CA PHE A 26 -12.43 -9.89 -6.24
C PHE A 26 -13.10 -8.61 -6.76
N ARG A 27 -14.02 -8.09 -5.96
CA ARG A 27 -14.64 -6.78 -6.17
C ARG A 27 -14.02 -5.78 -5.21
N TYR A 28 -13.57 -4.65 -5.75
CA TYR A 28 -12.89 -3.62 -4.96
C TYR A 28 -13.76 -2.40 -4.71
N ARG A 29 -13.47 -1.71 -3.62
CA ARG A 29 -13.87 -0.35 -3.34
C ARG A 29 -12.60 0.44 -2.99
N VAL A 30 -12.27 1.41 -3.84
CA VAL A 30 -11.02 2.16 -3.71
C VAL A 30 -11.24 3.39 -2.84
N VAL A 31 -10.41 3.56 -1.81
CA VAL A 31 -10.39 4.78 -1.00
C VAL A 31 -9.38 5.74 -1.61
N CYS A 32 -9.87 6.87 -2.13
CA CYS A 32 -9.08 7.89 -2.80
C CYS A 32 -8.96 9.14 -1.91
N GLY A 33 -7.94 9.93 -2.14
CA GLY A 33 -7.73 11.20 -1.45
C GLY A 33 -6.27 11.61 -1.48
N VAL A 34 -6.01 12.88 -1.27
CA VAL A 34 -4.65 13.41 -1.22
C VAL A 34 -3.88 12.89 -0.01
N THR A 35 -2.57 13.01 -0.01
CA THR A 35 -1.74 12.68 1.16
C THR A 35 -2.21 13.44 2.39
N GLY A 36 -2.32 12.76 3.52
CA GLY A 36 -2.85 13.31 4.78
C GLY A 36 -4.37 13.48 4.81
N SER A 37 -5.13 12.88 3.87
CA SER A 37 -6.60 12.89 3.94
C SER A 37 -7.20 11.87 4.90
N GLY A 38 -6.39 10.97 5.48
CA GLY A 38 -6.85 9.96 6.44
C GLY A 38 -7.27 8.64 5.81
N LYS A 39 -6.87 8.33 4.57
CA LYS A 39 -7.19 7.06 3.89
C LYS A 39 -6.85 5.84 4.74
N SER A 40 -5.61 5.77 5.22
CA SER A 40 -5.11 4.63 6.00
C SER A 40 -5.85 4.48 7.33
N ARG A 41 -6.23 5.60 7.98
CA ARG A 41 -7.08 5.59 9.20
C ARG A 41 -8.49 5.07 8.90
N LEU A 42 -9.06 5.46 7.76
CA LEU A 42 -10.37 4.95 7.33
C LEU A 42 -10.29 3.43 7.06
N LEU A 43 -9.25 2.96 6.37
CA LEU A 43 -9.06 1.53 6.13
C LEU A 43 -8.89 0.75 7.42
N ALA A 44 -8.09 1.26 8.37
CA ALA A 44 -7.94 0.65 9.68
C ALA A 44 -9.27 0.59 10.48
N ALA A 45 -10.09 1.63 10.40
CA ALA A 45 -11.41 1.63 11.02
C ALA A 45 -12.37 0.63 10.35
N LEU A 46 -12.34 0.53 9.02
CA LEU A 46 -13.13 -0.46 8.27
C LEU A 46 -12.72 -1.89 8.63
N ASP A 47 -11.42 -2.16 8.76
CA ASP A 47 -10.91 -3.47 9.18
C ASP A 47 -11.38 -3.81 10.60
N ALA A 48 -11.30 -2.86 11.54
CA ALA A 48 -11.78 -3.02 12.90
C ALA A 48 -13.30 -3.33 12.97
N GLU A 49 -14.09 -2.82 12.04
CA GLU A 49 -15.52 -3.12 11.88
C GLU A 49 -15.79 -4.42 11.08
N GLY A 50 -14.73 -5.19 10.76
CA GLY A 50 -14.83 -6.49 10.08
C GLY A 50 -15.00 -6.39 8.57
N ALA A 51 -14.75 -5.26 7.93
CA ALA A 51 -14.64 -5.17 6.48
C ALA A 51 -13.38 -5.88 6.01
N GLN A 52 -13.37 -6.35 4.75
CA GLN A 52 -12.14 -6.87 4.16
C GLN A 52 -11.29 -5.73 3.64
N VAL A 53 -10.07 -5.62 4.11
CA VAL A 53 -9.11 -4.59 3.70
C VAL A 53 -7.88 -5.22 3.08
N LEU A 54 -7.41 -4.63 1.99
CA LEU A 54 -6.12 -4.91 1.40
C LEU A 54 -5.25 -3.65 1.56
N ASP A 55 -4.46 -3.62 2.62
CA ASP A 55 -3.56 -2.52 2.98
C ASP A 55 -2.23 -2.67 2.24
N LEU A 56 -2.11 -2.01 1.08
CA LEU A 56 -0.90 -2.06 0.26
C LEU A 56 0.27 -1.31 0.90
N GLU A 57 0.02 -0.17 1.54
CA GLU A 57 1.03 0.61 2.26
C GLU A 57 1.62 -0.20 3.43
N GLY A 58 0.76 -0.86 4.20
CA GLY A 58 1.18 -1.75 5.29
C GLY A 58 2.00 -2.93 4.80
N LEU A 59 1.56 -3.62 3.73
CA LEU A 59 2.32 -4.71 3.11
C LEU A 59 3.66 -4.24 2.54
N ALA A 60 3.74 -3.02 2.04
CA ALA A 60 4.96 -2.42 1.51
C ALA A 60 5.86 -1.83 2.59
N GLN A 61 5.40 -1.70 3.84
CA GLN A 61 6.06 -0.95 4.90
C GLN A 61 6.47 0.47 4.44
N HIS A 62 5.52 1.15 3.75
CA HIS A 62 5.78 2.45 3.14
C HIS A 62 4.47 3.21 2.92
N ARG A 63 4.42 4.49 3.24
CA ARG A 63 3.21 5.33 3.19
C ARG A 63 2.86 5.88 1.81
N GLY A 64 3.26 5.23 0.72
CA GLY A 64 2.91 5.61 -0.66
C GLY A 64 3.41 6.99 -1.14
N SER A 65 3.81 7.88 -0.23
CA SER A 65 4.30 9.22 -0.54
C SER A 65 5.80 9.25 -0.81
N LEU A 66 6.31 10.36 -1.38
CA LEU A 66 7.76 10.56 -1.57
C LEU A 66 8.57 10.61 -0.25
N LEU A 67 7.89 10.90 0.85
CA LEU A 67 8.45 10.88 2.21
C LEU A 67 7.96 9.66 3.00
N GLY A 68 7.47 8.64 2.31
CA GLY A 68 6.70 7.56 2.90
C GLY A 68 7.49 6.46 3.61
N ASP A 69 8.82 6.52 3.64
CA ASP A 69 9.61 5.55 4.39
C ASP A 69 9.21 5.53 5.87
N VAL A 70 9.08 4.35 6.43
CA VAL A 70 8.78 4.14 7.84
C VAL A 70 10.08 4.01 8.61
N PRO A 71 10.36 4.88 9.60
CA PRO A 71 11.59 4.80 10.39
C PRO A 71 11.75 3.44 11.06
N GLY A 72 12.93 2.83 10.91
CA GLY A 72 13.24 1.54 11.51
C GLY A 72 12.59 0.32 10.85
N ALA A 73 11.78 0.51 9.81
CA ALA A 73 11.13 -0.55 9.06
C ALA A 73 11.49 -0.44 7.56
N PRO A 74 12.59 -1.05 7.10
CA PRO A 74 12.96 -1.02 5.69
C PRO A 74 11.92 -1.76 4.85
N GLN A 75 11.68 -1.28 3.63
CA GLN A 75 10.78 -1.96 2.70
C GLN A 75 11.18 -3.42 2.50
N PRO A 76 10.23 -4.35 2.42
CA PRO A 76 10.52 -5.74 2.07
C PRO A 76 11.05 -5.83 0.63
N SER A 77 11.66 -6.96 0.29
CA SER A 77 11.97 -7.22 -1.12
C SER A 77 10.69 -7.37 -1.95
N GLN A 78 10.76 -7.14 -3.27
CA GLN A 78 9.62 -7.37 -4.17
C GLN A 78 9.02 -8.77 -4.00
N LYS A 79 9.87 -9.78 -3.83
CA LYS A 79 9.42 -11.17 -3.62
C LYS A 79 8.66 -11.36 -2.31
N ALA A 80 9.10 -10.69 -1.25
CA ALA A 80 8.42 -10.76 0.06
C ALA A 80 7.08 -10.02 0.00
N PHE A 81 7.03 -8.84 -0.60
CA PHE A 81 5.80 -8.09 -0.83
C PHE A 81 4.76 -8.91 -1.62
N GLU A 82 5.15 -9.50 -2.76
CA GLU A 82 4.26 -10.33 -3.57
C GLU A 82 3.80 -11.59 -2.83
N THR A 83 4.64 -12.19 -1.99
CA THR A 83 4.26 -13.33 -1.15
C THR A 83 3.22 -12.91 -0.12
N ALA A 84 3.46 -11.80 0.60
CA ALA A 84 2.52 -11.26 1.57
C ALA A 84 1.18 -10.87 0.93
N LEU A 85 1.21 -10.27 -0.26
CA LEU A 85 0.02 -9.95 -1.04
C LEU A 85 -0.78 -11.22 -1.41
N HIS A 86 -0.10 -12.26 -1.89
CA HIS A 86 -0.72 -13.55 -2.19
C HIS A 86 -1.35 -14.20 -0.95
N GLU A 87 -0.66 -14.17 0.19
CA GLU A 87 -1.17 -14.70 1.46
C GLU A 87 -2.37 -13.90 1.99
N THR A 88 -2.37 -12.59 1.77
CA THR A 88 -3.54 -11.75 2.10
C THR A 88 -4.74 -12.16 1.28
N TYR A 89 -4.60 -12.32 -0.03
CA TYR A 89 -5.68 -12.81 -0.89
C TYR A 89 -6.22 -14.18 -0.46
N ALA A 90 -5.37 -15.07 0.03
CA ALA A 90 -5.78 -16.40 0.49
C ALA A 90 -6.72 -16.35 1.72
N ARG A 91 -6.74 -15.23 2.44
CA ARG A 91 -7.62 -15.00 3.61
C ARG A 91 -8.90 -14.24 3.27
N LEU A 92 -8.97 -13.61 2.09
CA LEU A 92 -10.13 -12.83 1.67
C LEU A 92 -11.21 -13.74 1.05
N ASP A 93 -12.48 -13.38 1.30
CA ASP A 93 -13.65 -14.00 0.66
C ASP A 93 -13.99 -13.25 -0.64
N PRO A 94 -13.91 -13.87 -1.83
CA PRO A 94 -14.19 -13.22 -3.10
C PRO A 94 -15.66 -12.77 -3.27
N ARG A 95 -16.56 -13.26 -2.43
CA ARG A 95 -17.98 -12.85 -2.43
C ARG A 95 -18.20 -11.51 -1.73
N ARG A 96 -17.25 -11.08 -0.89
CA ARG A 96 -17.29 -9.81 -0.16
C ARG A 96 -16.46 -8.76 -0.87
N VAL A 97 -16.81 -7.48 -0.68
CA VAL A 97 -16.03 -6.35 -1.21
C VAL A 97 -14.72 -6.23 -0.45
N VAL A 98 -13.64 -5.96 -1.19
CA VAL A 98 -12.33 -5.64 -0.62
C VAL A 98 -12.10 -4.14 -0.71
N TRP A 99 -11.87 -3.50 0.43
CA TRP A 99 -11.48 -2.11 0.52
C TRP A 99 -9.97 -1.98 0.34
N ILE A 100 -9.54 -1.00 -0.45
CA ILE A 100 -8.13 -0.80 -0.80
C ILE A 100 -7.88 0.71 -0.99
N GLU A 101 -6.70 1.21 -0.60
CA GLU A 101 -6.32 2.58 -0.92
C GLU A 101 -5.92 2.75 -2.38
N SER A 102 -6.14 3.95 -2.90
CA SER A 102 -5.65 4.32 -4.23
C SER A 102 -4.12 4.47 -4.18
N GLU A 103 -3.44 3.63 -4.93
CA GLU A 103 -1.99 3.65 -5.03
C GLU A 103 -1.51 3.80 -6.48
N SER A 104 -0.29 4.27 -6.61
CA SER A 104 0.41 4.32 -7.88
C SER A 104 0.96 2.94 -8.27
N ARG A 105 1.54 2.84 -9.48
CA ARG A 105 2.21 1.61 -9.91
C ARG A 105 3.37 1.20 -8.98
N LYS A 106 3.92 2.17 -8.24
CA LYS A 106 5.02 1.94 -7.30
C LYS A 106 4.67 2.48 -5.93
N ILE A 107 5.00 1.71 -4.91
CA ILE A 107 4.98 2.11 -3.51
C ILE A 107 6.44 2.07 -3.04
N GLY A 108 7.09 3.24 -3.00
CA GLY A 108 8.54 3.31 -2.83
C GLY A 108 9.28 2.56 -3.94
N ALA A 109 10.09 1.57 -3.59
CA ALA A 109 10.83 0.72 -4.53
C ALA A 109 10.02 -0.47 -5.08
N LEU A 110 8.84 -0.76 -4.51
CA LEU A 110 8.03 -1.92 -4.83
C LEU A 110 7.04 -1.65 -5.97
N GLN A 111 6.78 -2.66 -6.79
CA GLN A 111 5.81 -2.61 -7.87
C GLN A 111 4.53 -3.35 -7.48
N VAL A 112 3.39 -2.68 -7.65
CA VAL A 112 2.07 -3.28 -7.51
C VAL A 112 1.77 -4.08 -8.78
N PRO A 113 1.21 -5.32 -8.69
CA PRO A 113 0.86 -6.10 -9.87
C PRO A 113 -0.08 -5.35 -10.82
N ASP A 114 0.23 -5.34 -12.11
CA ASP A 114 -0.54 -4.58 -13.12
C ASP A 114 -2.02 -4.99 -13.14
N VAL A 115 -2.31 -6.28 -13.01
CA VAL A 115 -3.69 -6.80 -12.96
C VAL A 115 -4.47 -6.21 -11.77
N LEU A 116 -3.83 -6.07 -10.59
CA LEU A 116 -4.47 -5.42 -9.44
C LEU A 116 -4.77 -3.95 -9.75
N LEU A 117 -3.81 -3.22 -10.31
CA LEU A 117 -3.99 -1.81 -10.68
C LEU A 117 -5.12 -1.61 -11.70
N GLU A 118 -5.26 -2.50 -12.68
CA GLU A 118 -6.36 -2.47 -13.65
C GLU A 118 -7.73 -2.59 -12.96
N HIS A 119 -7.88 -3.55 -12.05
CA HIS A 119 -9.11 -3.74 -11.29
C HIS A 119 -9.39 -2.58 -10.31
N MET A 120 -8.36 -2.03 -9.67
CA MET A 120 -8.49 -0.84 -8.82
C MET A 120 -9.00 0.37 -9.61
N ARG A 121 -8.46 0.61 -10.82
CA ARG A 121 -8.85 1.74 -11.68
C ARG A 121 -10.29 1.61 -12.21
N ALA A 122 -10.76 0.40 -12.40
CA ALA A 122 -12.14 0.11 -12.84
C ALA A 122 -13.15 0.11 -11.67
N ALA A 123 -12.67 0.10 -10.42
CA ALA A 123 -13.53 -0.03 -9.25
C ALA A 123 -14.15 1.32 -8.83
N PRO A 124 -15.34 1.29 -8.19
CA PRO A 124 -15.91 2.47 -7.56
C PRO A 124 -14.96 3.08 -6.51
N CYS A 125 -14.83 4.41 -6.53
CA CYS A 125 -13.96 5.16 -5.64
C CYS A 125 -14.78 5.90 -4.57
N VAL A 126 -14.31 5.86 -3.32
CA VAL A 126 -14.77 6.69 -2.21
C VAL A 126 -13.70 7.73 -1.93
N ARG A 127 -14.03 8.99 -2.15
CA ARG A 127 -13.10 10.09 -1.91
C ARG A 127 -13.15 10.56 -0.47
N VAL A 128 -11.99 10.56 0.17
CA VAL A 128 -11.82 11.09 1.53
C VAL A 128 -11.24 12.48 1.46
N GLU A 129 -11.91 13.43 2.09
CA GLU A 129 -11.49 14.83 2.15
C GLU A 129 -11.44 15.28 3.61
N LEU A 130 -10.39 15.99 3.96
CA LEU A 130 -10.26 16.68 5.24
C LEU A 130 -10.08 18.18 4.99
N PRO A 131 -10.64 19.04 5.86
CA PRO A 131 -10.34 20.45 5.87
C PRO A 131 -8.83 20.69 5.99
N PRO A 132 -8.26 21.73 5.36
CA PRO A 132 -6.81 21.99 5.34
C PRO A 132 -6.18 21.96 6.73
N ALA A 133 -6.80 22.55 7.74
CA ALA A 133 -6.29 22.56 9.12
C ALA A 133 -6.16 21.16 9.71
N SER A 134 -7.21 20.31 9.55
CA SER A 134 -7.21 18.93 10.02
C SER A 134 -6.18 18.08 9.28
N ARG A 135 -6.01 18.32 7.97
CA ARG A 135 -5.02 17.63 7.15
C ARG A 135 -3.60 17.98 7.58
N ILE A 136 -3.32 19.25 7.89
CA ILE A 136 -2.01 19.70 8.40
C ILE A 136 -1.73 19.04 9.76
N ALA A 137 -2.72 18.98 10.66
CA ALA A 137 -2.57 18.35 11.96
C ALA A 137 -2.23 16.85 11.80
N LEU A 138 -2.96 16.14 10.94
CA LEU A 138 -2.71 14.73 10.65
C LEU A 138 -1.32 14.49 10.04
N LEU A 139 -0.90 15.32 9.08
CA LEU A 139 0.44 15.22 8.49
C LEU A 139 1.55 15.45 9.53
N LYS A 140 1.39 16.43 10.42
CA LYS A 140 2.35 16.67 11.51
C LYS A 140 2.47 15.46 12.45
N GLU A 141 1.35 14.79 12.72
CA GLU A 141 1.34 13.57 13.53
C GLU A 141 2.03 12.39 12.81
N GLU A 142 1.65 12.13 11.56
CA GLU A 142 2.18 11.02 10.77
C GLU A 142 3.69 11.16 10.47
N TYR A 143 4.15 12.39 10.31
CA TYR A 143 5.55 12.71 9.98
C TYR A 143 6.32 13.32 11.16
N ALA A 144 5.85 13.12 12.40
CA ALA A 144 6.48 13.65 13.62
C ALA A 144 7.96 13.24 13.78
N HIS A 145 8.35 12.09 13.24
CA HIS A 145 9.73 11.62 13.25
C HIS A 145 10.70 12.55 12.50
N PHE A 146 10.25 13.31 11.49
CA PHE A 146 11.06 14.32 10.82
C PHE A 146 11.30 15.56 11.68
N LEU A 147 10.46 15.80 12.70
CA LEU A 147 10.70 16.90 13.64
C LEU A 147 11.87 16.57 14.58
N ALA A 148 12.14 15.28 14.80
CA ALA A 148 13.27 14.82 15.59
C ALA A 148 14.60 14.84 14.80
N ASP A 149 14.53 14.78 13.45
CA ASP A 149 15.70 14.87 12.56
C ASP A 149 15.41 15.82 11.36
N PRO A 150 15.52 17.14 11.57
CA PRO A 150 15.32 18.12 10.48
C PRO A 150 16.33 17.97 9.33
N GLY A 151 17.52 17.42 9.60
CA GLY A 151 18.55 17.19 8.59
C GLY A 151 18.12 16.13 7.58
N ALA A 152 17.55 15.03 8.05
CA ALA A 152 16.97 13.99 7.20
C ALA A 152 15.81 14.52 6.34
N LEU A 153 14.95 15.37 6.93
CA LEU A 153 13.87 16.02 6.18
C LEU A 153 14.43 16.92 5.06
N ALA A 154 15.39 17.78 5.37
CA ALA A 154 16.00 18.68 4.41
C ALA A 154 16.65 17.94 3.23
N ALA A 155 17.39 16.86 3.52
CA ALA A 155 18.01 16.02 2.48
C ALA A 155 16.94 15.39 1.55
N ARG A 156 15.82 14.92 2.09
CA ARG A 156 14.73 14.36 1.29
C ARG A 156 13.99 15.41 0.46
N LEU A 157 13.77 16.59 1.02
CA LEU A 157 13.15 17.70 0.29
C LEU A 157 14.05 18.19 -0.85
N ALA A 158 15.38 18.23 -0.67
CA ALA A 158 16.32 18.56 -1.73
C ALA A 158 16.23 17.56 -2.89
N HIS A 159 16.16 16.28 -2.61
CA HIS A 159 15.97 15.24 -3.63
C HIS A 159 14.64 15.36 -4.39
N LEU A 160 13.58 15.86 -3.74
CA LEU A 160 12.30 16.14 -4.39
C LEU A 160 12.39 17.29 -5.41
N THR A 161 13.20 18.30 -5.09
CA THR A 161 13.43 19.44 -6.00
C THR A 161 14.14 18.98 -7.27
N GLU A 162 15.10 18.07 -7.16
CA GLU A 162 15.79 17.46 -8.31
C GLU A 162 14.84 16.64 -9.20
N LEU A 163 13.93 15.87 -8.61
CA LEU A 163 12.99 15.00 -9.33
C LEU A 163 11.85 15.74 -10.05
N ARG A 164 11.45 16.93 -9.57
CA ARG A 164 10.31 17.69 -10.11
C ARG A 164 10.69 18.88 -10.99
N GLY A 165 11.98 19.17 -11.10
CA GLY A 165 12.44 20.42 -11.70
C GLY A 165 12.08 21.62 -10.82
N GLN A 166 12.80 22.73 -10.99
CA GLN A 166 12.50 24.00 -10.31
C GLN A 166 11.14 24.54 -10.72
#